data_0ef2404ee273f0a638f2b54acc7e5376
#
_entry.id   0ef2404ee273f0a638f2b54acc7e5376
#
_cell.length_a   1.000
_cell.length_b   1.000
_cell.length_c   1.000
_cell.angle_alpha   90.00
_cell.angle_beta   90.00
_cell.angle_gamma   90.00
#
_symmetry.space_group_name_H-M   'P 1'
#
loop_
_entity.id
_entity.type
_entity.pdbx_description
1 polymer ?
#
loop_
_entity_poly.entity_id
_entity_poly.type
_entity_poly.pdbx_seq_one_letter_code
_entity_poly.pdbx_strand_id
1 'polypeptide(L)'
;MSAGDVVTPPRRPRVVVVGGGISGLAAAWRLCRLRHDVDVTVLESSGEVGGKLRVGEVAGLAVDLGAESMLATRPEAVALARARGLGDDLVSPTEERPRLLV
;
A
#
# COMPACT_ATOMS: atom_id res chain seq x y z
N MET A 1 19.97 29.28 -35.85
CA MET A 1 19.94 28.60 -34.51
C MET A 1 21.07 29.18 -33.70
N SER A 2 20.74 29.93 -32.67
CA SER A 2 21.77 30.39 -31.74
C SER A 2 22.20 29.23 -30.84
N ALA A 3 23.49 29.10 -30.54
CA ALA A 3 24.05 28.04 -29.74
C ALA A 3 23.58 28.04 -28.23
N GLY A 4 22.54 28.82 -27.92
CA GLY A 4 22.02 28.98 -26.55
C GLY A 4 20.64 28.41 -26.29
N ASP A 5 19.98 27.83 -27.30
CA ASP A 5 18.64 27.29 -27.16
C ASP A 5 18.70 25.84 -26.62
N VAL A 6 19.09 25.68 -25.37
CA VAL A 6 18.96 24.43 -24.64
C VAL A 6 17.52 24.34 -24.19
N VAL A 7 16.71 23.51 -24.85
CA VAL A 7 15.36 23.19 -24.40
C VAL A 7 15.50 22.26 -23.18
N THR A 8 15.36 22.84 -22.00
CA THR A 8 15.27 22.04 -20.77
C THR A 8 13.90 21.36 -20.75
N PRO A 9 13.82 20.02 -20.71
CA PRO A 9 12.53 19.34 -20.63
C PRO A 9 11.79 19.81 -19.37
N PRO A 10 10.45 19.94 -19.43
CA PRO A 10 9.68 20.33 -18.25
C PRO A 10 9.95 19.35 -17.12
N ARG A 11 10.24 19.88 -15.91
CA ARG A 11 10.40 19.05 -14.73
C ARG A 11 9.08 18.35 -14.42
N ARG A 12 9.16 17.05 -14.16
CA ARG A 12 8.01 16.31 -13.69
C ARG A 12 7.59 16.84 -12.31
N PRO A 13 6.30 17.07 -12.09
CA PRO A 13 5.80 17.40 -10.77
C PRO A 13 6.20 16.33 -9.76
N ARG A 14 6.58 16.73 -8.57
CA ARG A 14 6.90 15.82 -7.47
C ARG A 14 5.75 15.76 -6.49
N VAL A 15 5.35 14.55 -6.15
CA VAL A 15 4.36 14.28 -5.13
C VAL A 15 5.03 13.49 -4.00
N VAL A 16 4.91 14.00 -2.79
CA VAL A 16 5.44 13.34 -1.60
C VAL A 16 4.26 12.81 -0.78
N VAL A 17 4.30 11.52 -0.51
CA VAL A 17 3.34 10.85 0.38
C VAL A 17 4.06 10.62 1.71
N VAL A 18 3.53 11.18 2.78
CA VAL A 18 4.08 11.01 4.13
C VAL A 18 3.36 9.87 4.83
N GLY A 19 4.12 8.85 5.18
CA GLY A 19 3.63 7.62 5.79
C GLY A 19 3.56 6.45 4.81
N GLY A 20 4.30 5.38 5.11
CA GLY A 20 4.38 4.14 4.33
C GLY A 20 3.48 3.03 4.84
N GLY A 21 2.38 3.35 5.51
CA GLY A 21 1.32 2.39 5.83
C GLY A 21 0.44 2.09 4.62
N ILE A 22 -0.61 1.30 4.81
CA ILE A 22 -1.49 0.86 3.72
C ILE A 22 -2.11 2.05 2.95
N SER A 23 -2.52 3.10 3.65
CA SER A 23 -3.13 4.28 3.04
C SER A 23 -2.15 5.04 2.16
N GLY A 24 -0.95 5.28 2.66
CA GLY A 24 0.11 5.99 1.91
C GLY A 24 0.57 5.20 0.70
N LEU A 25 0.79 3.90 0.85
CA LEU A 25 1.19 3.03 -0.25
C LEU A 25 0.09 2.89 -1.31
N ALA A 26 -1.19 2.79 -0.90
CA ALA A 26 -2.32 2.75 -1.82
C ALA A 26 -2.45 4.06 -2.61
N ALA A 27 -2.27 5.21 -1.95
CA ALA A 27 -2.29 6.51 -2.61
C ALA A 27 -1.15 6.66 -3.61
N ALA A 28 0.08 6.30 -3.23
CA ALA A 28 1.24 6.33 -4.11
C ALA A 28 1.05 5.42 -5.32
N TRP A 29 0.59 4.20 -5.10
CA TRP A 29 0.30 3.26 -6.19
C TRP A 29 -0.76 3.80 -7.15
N ARG A 30 -1.84 4.36 -6.61
CA ARG A 30 -2.91 4.95 -7.42
C ARG A 30 -2.41 6.12 -8.26
N LEU A 31 -1.59 7.00 -7.68
CA LEU A 31 -0.97 8.11 -8.40
C LEU A 31 -0.10 7.62 -9.56
N CYS A 32 0.75 6.63 -9.33
CA CYS A 32 1.59 6.04 -10.38
C CYS A 32 0.77 5.41 -11.52
N ARG A 33 -0.41 4.89 -11.20
CA ARG A 33 -1.33 4.32 -12.20
C ARG A 33 -2.06 5.36 -13.02
N LEU A 34 -2.42 6.47 -12.40
CA LEU A 34 -3.20 7.55 -13.05
C LEU A 34 -2.33 8.56 -13.78
N ARG A 35 -1.11 8.76 -13.32
CA ARG A 35 -0.21 9.79 -13.78
C ARG A 35 1.18 9.22 -14.04
N HIS A 36 1.58 9.17 -15.29
CA HIS A 36 2.93 8.75 -15.68
C HIS A 36 3.92 9.92 -15.75
N ASP A 37 3.42 11.13 -15.58
CA ASP A 37 4.16 12.39 -15.66
C ASP A 37 4.54 12.98 -14.31
N VAL A 38 4.36 12.25 -13.22
CA VAL A 38 4.71 12.67 -11.86
C VAL A 38 5.76 11.73 -11.24
N ASP A 39 6.62 12.30 -10.41
CA ASP A 39 7.54 11.55 -9.57
C ASP A 39 6.94 11.41 -8.18
N VAL A 40 6.70 10.19 -7.75
CA VAL A 40 6.09 9.90 -6.45
C VAL A 40 7.15 9.38 -5.49
N THR A 41 7.24 10.01 -4.33
CA THR A 41 8.14 9.59 -3.23
C THR A 41 7.30 9.32 -2.00
N VAL A 42 7.54 8.18 -1.35
CA VAL A 42 6.93 7.85 -0.06
C VAL A 42 8.00 8.03 1.03
N LEU A 43 7.67 8.80 2.05
CA LEU A 43 8.50 9.00 3.23
C LEU A 43 7.95 8.18 4.39
N GLU A 44 8.78 7.33 4.96
CA GLU A 44 8.45 6.49 6.09
C GLU A 44 9.45 6.71 7.22
N SER A 45 8.95 6.96 8.44
CA SER A 45 9.80 7.24 9.61
C SER A 45 10.43 5.99 10.23
N SER A 46 9.81 4.83 10.07
CA SER A 46 10.37 3.56 10.53
C SER A 46 11.32 2.97 9.49
N GLY A 47 11.99 1.88 9.81
CA GLY A 47 12.92 1.20 8.90
C GLY A 47 12.25 0.43 7.77
N GLU A 48 10.93 0.29 7.78
CA GLU A 48 10.19 -0.52 6.80
C GLU A 48 8.79 0.01 6.55
N VAL A 49 8.27 -0.25 5.35
CA VAL A 49 6.90 0.08 4.96
C VAL A 49 5.91 -0.98 5.47
N GLY A 50 4.62 -0.66 5.47
CA GLY A 50 3.55 -1.56 5.85
C GLY A 50 2.73 -1.07 7.05
N GLY A 51 3.34 -0.25 7.91
CA GLY A 51 2.66 0.31 9.09
C GLY A 51 2.14 -0.79 10.02
N LYS A 52 0.83 -0.84 10.19
CA LYS A 52 0.15 -1.85 11.01
C LYS A 52 0.00 -3.23 10.36
N LEU A 53 0.37 -3.36 9.09
CA LEU A 53 0.47 -4.65 8.41
C LEU A 53 1.85 -5.22 8.70
N ARG A 54 1.93 -6.16 9.61
CA ARG A 54 3.18 -6.81 10.02
C ARG A 54 3.00 -8.29 10.15
N VAL A 55 3.97 -9.02 9.63
CA VAL A 55 4.06 -10.46 9.77
C VAL A 55 5.20 -10.80 10.71
N GLY A 56 4.98 -11.75 11.58
CA GLY A 56 5.99 -12.31 12.47
C GLY A 56 5.91 -13.81 12.49
N GLU A 57 6.66 -14.41 13.38
CA GLU A 57 6.71 -15.86 13.56
C GLU A 57 6.45 -16.22 15.02
N VAL A 58 5.56 -17.19 15.23
CA VAL A 58 5.31 -17.81 16.54
C VAL A 58 5.37 -19.32 16.37
N ALA A 59 6.28 -19.95 17.10
CA ALA A 59 6.49 -21.42 17.06
C ALA A 59 6.69 -21.97 15.64
N GLY A 60 7.42 -21.25 14.78
CA GLY A 60 7.69 -21.65 13.40
C GLY A 60 6.56 -21.37 12.40
N LEU A 61 5.47 -20.74 12.85
CA LEU A 61 4.34 -20.37 12.00
C LEU A 61 4.31 -18.86 11.74
N ALA A 62 4.12 -18.49 10.50
CA ALA A 62 3.91 -17.10 10.12
C ALA A 62 2.53 -16.64 10.65
N VAL A 63 2.52 -15.52 11.35
CA VAL A 63 1.30 -14.93 11.91
C VAL A 63 1.28 -13.43 11.67
N ASP A 64 0.08 -12.87 11.55
CA ASP A 64 -0.10 -11.43 11.54
C ASP A 64 0.07 -10.87 12.96
N LEU A 65 0.99 -9.91 13.09
CA LEU A 65 1.27 -9.22 14.35
C LEU A 65 0.47 -7.93 14.52
N GLY A 66 -0.21 -7.50 13.49
CA GLY A 66 -0.95 -6.26 13.45
C GLY A 66 -2.36 -6.46 12.88
N ALA A 67 -2.70 -5.66 11.88
CA ALA A 67 -3.99 -5.79 11.19
C ALA A 67 -4.01 -7.06 10.34
N GLU A 68 -4.98 -7.92 10.58
CA GLU A 68 -5.11 -9.22 9.89
C GLU A 68 -6.38 -9.33 9.03
N SER A 69 -7.31 -8.40 9.16
CA SER A 69 -8.58 -8.47 8.47
C SER A 69 -9.06 -7.11 7.96
N MET A 70 -9.95 -7.14 7.00
CA MET A 70 -10.61 -5.96 6.45
C MET A 70 -12.11 -6.21 6.30
N LEU A 71 -12.88 -5.11 6.32
CA LEU A 71 -14.32 -5.18 6.12
C LEU A 71 -14.64 -5.39 4.63
N ALA A 72 -15.24 -6.52 4.30
CA ALA A 72 -15.68 -6.83 2.93
C ALA A 72 -16.85 -5.95 2.46
N THR A 73 -17.56 -5.29 3.39
CA THR A 73 -18.61 -4.32 3.07
C THR A 73 -18.10 -3.03 2.46
N ARG A 74 -16.78 -2.77 2.57
CA ARG A 74 -16.11 -1.66 1.92
C ARG A 74 -15.37 -2.18 0.68
N PRO A 75 -15.74 -1.71 -0.53
CA PRO A 75 -15.18 -2.28 -1.76
C PRO A 75 -13.72 -1.88 -2.02
N GLU A 76 -13.24 -0.81 -1.43
CA GLU A 76 -11.95 -0.19 -1.78
C GLU A 76 -10.77 -1.11 -1.50
N ALA A 77 -10.72 -1.74 -0.32
CA ALA A 77 -9.62 -2.63 0.06
C ALA A 77 -9.65 -3.93 -0.75
N VAL A 78 -10.83 -4.50 -0.96
CA VAL A 78 -11.01 -5.70 -1.80
C VAL A 78 -10.60 -5.40 -3.25
N ALA A 79 -11.01 -4.25 -3.79
CA ALA A 79 -10.64 -3.82 -5.14
C ALA A 79 -9.11 -3.64 -5.28
N LEU A 80 -8.47 -3.04 -4.28
CA LEU A 80 -7.00 -2.89 -4.26
C LEU A 80 -6.30 -4.25 -4.22
N ALA A 81 -6.73 -5.16 -3.36
CA ALA A 81 -6.16 -6.51 -3.28
C ALA A 81 -6.28 -7.26 -4.61
N ARG A 82 -7.46 -7.23 -5.23
CA ARG A 82 -7.68 -7.83 -6.56
C ARG A 82 -6.82 -7.18 -7.65
N ALA A 83 -6.72 -5.86 -7.66
CA ALA A 83 -5.89 -5.13 -8.62
C ALA A 83 -4.39 -5.44 -8.47
N ARG A 84 -3.97 -5.93 -7.30
CA ARG A 84 -2.61 -6.36 -7.02
C ARG A 84 -2.39 -7.87 -7.17
N GLY A 85 -3.38 -8.59 -7.68
CA GLY A 85 -3.27 -10.03 -7.90
C GLY A 85 -3.49 -10.89 -6.65
N LEU A 86 -3.99 -10.32 -5.56
CA LEU A 86 -4.24 -11.00 -4.29
C LEU A 86 -5.70 -11.46 -4.13
N GLY A 87 -6.47 -11.46 -5.22
CA GLY A 87 -7.89 -11.80 -5.16
C GLY A 87 -8.17 -13.20 -4.66
N ASP A 88 -7.33 -14.18 -5.06
CA ASP A 88 -7.48 -15.58 -4.67
C ASP A 88 -7.00 -15.85 -3.22
N ASP A 89 -6.24 -14.92 -2.63
CA ASP A 89 -5.80 -14.99 -1.24
C ASP A 89 -6.85 -14.43 -0.26
N LEU A 90 -7.91 -13.82 -0.77
CA LEU A 90 -9.00 -13.30 0.05
C LEU A 90 -9.87 -14.44 0.55
N VAL A 91 -9.90 -14.62 1.85
CA VAL A 91 -10.72 -15.63 2.52
C VAL A 91 -11.70 -14.99 3.48
N SER A 92 -12.87 -15.60 3.61
CA SER A 92 -13.84 -15.21 4.63
C SER A 92 -13.55 -15.95 5.93
N PRO A 93 -13.78 -15.31 7.09
CA PRO A 93 -13.67 -16.00 8.36
C PRO A 93 -14.64 -17.17 8.41
N THR A 94 -14.27 -18.21 9.15
CA THR A 94 -15.15 -19.31 9.47
C THR A 94 -16.32 -18.83 10.34
N GLU A 95 -17.46 -19.55 10.31
CA GLU A 95 -18.66 -19.16 11.10
C GLU A 95 -18.47 -19.31 12.62
N GLU A 96 -17.27 -19.65 13.08
CA GLU A 96 -16.98 -19.74 14.50
C GLU A 96 -17.03 -18.36 15.16
N ARG A 97 -17.77 -18.29 16.25
CA ARG A 97 -17.86 -17.05 17.03
C ARG A 97 -16.49 -16.71 17.64
N PRO A 98 -16.07 -15.44 17.62
CA PRO A 98 -14.87 -15.02 18.33
C PRO A 98 -14.95 -15.41 19.79
N ARG A 99 -13.89 -16.04 20.28
CA ARG A 99 -13.78 -16.38 21.72
C ARG A 99 -12.79 -15.41 22.36
N LEU A 100 -13.22 -14.73 23.40
CA LEU A 100 -12.32 -14.01 24.28
C LEU A 100 -11.73 -14.99 25.28
N LEU A 101 -10.42 -15.14 25.24
CA LEU A 101 -9.67 -15.78 26.34
C LEU A 101 -9.54 -14.74 27.46
N VAL A 102 -10.25 -14.95 28.53
CA VAL A 102 -10.15 -14.18 29.76
C VAL A 102 -9.31 -14.92 30.76
#